data_cfffe09632cef5198cb2a8f78516bd9e
#
_entry.id   cfffe09632cef5198cb2a8f78516bd9e
#
_cell.length_a   1.000
_cell.length_b   1.000
_cell.length_c   1.000
_cell.angle_alpha   90.00
_cell.angle_beta   90.00
_cell.angle_gamma   90.00
#
_symmetry.space_group_name_H-M   'P 1'
#
loop_
_entity.id
_entity.type
_entity.pdbx_description
1 polymer ?
#
loop_
_entity_poly.entity_id
_entity_poly.type
_entity_poly.pdbx_seq_one_letter_code
_entity_poly.pdbx_strand_id
1 'polypeptide(L)'
;MERNNLYPIFLKSKNLNFLIIGGGFVAEEKLTFLLKSSPDAKVTMVSPMFREGTIALAKKGCVTLVKDIYHKKYLQGRHIVVATTDIPEINVQVWADCRAEAKLVNVADNPPYCDFYMGGIVTKGNVKIAISTNGKSPTT
;
A
#
# COMPACT_ATOMS: atom_id res chain seq x y z
N MET A 1 29.43 -1.19 -5.54
CA MET A 1 28.15 -0.47 -5.34
C MET A 1 27.08 -1.11 -6.21
N GLU A 2 26.00 -1.53 -5.61
CA GLU A 2 24.90 -2.12 -6.37
C GLU A 2 24.15 -1.07 -7.16
N ARG A 3 23.83 -1.41 -8.39
CA ARG A 3 22.98 -0.59 -9.23
C ARG A 3 21.52 -0.82 -8.83
N ASN A 4 20.70 0.23 -8.81
CA ASN A 4 19.27 0.11 -8.62
C ASN A 4 18.62 -0.29 -9.95
N ASN A 5 18.08 -1.50 -10.02
CA ASN A 5 17.47 -2.04 -11.23
C ASN A 5 15.93 -1.99 -11.19
N LEU A 6 15.35 -1.24 -10.26
CA LEU A 6 13.91 -1.07 -10.21
C LEU A 6 13.40 -0.31 -11.45
N TYR A 7 12.25 -0.72 -11.96
CA TYR A 7 11.64 -0.05 -13.11
C TYR A 7 10.62 0.98 -12.63
N PRO A 8 10.88 2.28 -12.86
CA PRO A 8 9.96 3.32 -12.40
C PRO A 8 8.74 3.44 -13.31
N ILE A 9 7.57 3.52 -12.69
CA ILE A 9 6.32 3.78 -13.40
C ILE A 9 5.47 4.75 -12.58
N PHE A 10 4.51 5.41 -13.24
CA PHE A 10 3.53 6.27 -12.60
C PHE A 10 2.14 5.70 -12.84
N LEU A 11 1.46 5.32 -11.77
CA LEU A 11 0.16 4.66 -11.85
C LEU A 11 -0.96 5.68 -11.95
N LYS A 12 -1.94 5.41 -12.81
CA LYS A 12 -3.21 6.14 -12.80
C LYS A 12 -4.06 5.56 -11.68
N SER A 13 -3.87 6.04 -10.47
CA SER A 13 -4.45 5.46 -9.26
C SER A 13 -5.97 5.44 -9.28
N LYS A 14 -6.63 6.40 -9.93
CA LYS A 14 -8.09 6.43 -10.02
C LYS A 14 -8.67 5.26 -10.81
N ASN A 15 -7.86 4.59 -11.63
CA ASN A 15 -8.30 3.44 -12.43
C ASN A 15 -8.02 2.10 -11.74
N LEU A 16 -7.43 2.14 -10.55
CA LEU A 16 -6.96 0.95 -9.87
C LEU A 16 -7.62 0.81 -8.50
N ASN A 17 -7.71 -0.44 -8.05
CA ASN A 17 -8.26 -0.74 -6.73
C ASN A 17 -7.12 -1.17 -5.80
N PHE A 18 -6.90 -0.40 -4.73
CA PHE A 18 -5.89 -0.67 -3.71
C PHE A 18 -6.54 -1.39 -2.54
N LEU A 19 -5.80 -2.32 -1.95
CA LEU A 19 -6.20 -3.01 -0.73
C LEU A 19 -5.07 -2.88 0.29
N ILE A 20 -5.39 -2.39 1.48
CA ILE A 20 -4.44 -2.36 2.60
C ILE A 20 -4.96 -3.32 3.67
N ILE A 21 -4.13 -4.29 4.04
CA ILE A 21 -4.45 -5.23 5.12
C ILE A 21 -3.74 -4.75 6.37
N GLY A 22 -4.50 -4.34 7.36
CA GLY A 22 -4.02 -3.79 8.60
C GLY A 22 -4.71 -2.49 8.96
N GLY A 23 -4.69 -2.12 10.22
CA GLY A 23 -5.34 -0.90 10.72
C GLY A 23 -4.54 -0.18 11.79
N GLY A 24 -3.28 -0.52 11.98
CA GLY A 24 -2.39 0.10 12.95
C GLY A 24 -1.68 1.33 12.39
N PHE A 25 -0.58 1.68 13.03
CA PHE A 25 0.18 2.88 12.68
C PHE A 25 0.75 2.81 11.26
N VAL A 26 1.30 1.66 10.86
CA VAL A 26 1.90 1.50 9.53
C VAL A 26 0.84 1.63 8.44
N ALA A 27 -0.35 1.05 8.66
CA ALA A 27 -1.47 1.17 7.73
C ALA A 27 -1.90 2.62 7.56
N GLU A 28 -2.01 3.35 8.67
CA GLU A 28 -2.36 4.77 8.63
C GLU A 28 -1.33 5.58 7.85
N GLU A 29 -0.05 5.29 8.08
CA GLU A 29 1.05 5.97 7.38
C GLU A 29 0.97 5.72 5.87
N LYS A 30 0.79 4.47 5.46
CA LYS A 30 0.69 4.12 4.04
C LYS A 30 -0.50 4.82 3.39
N LEU A 31 -1.65 4.82 4.06
CA LEU A 31 -2.83 5.50 3.55
C LEU A 31 -2.60 7.01 3.42
N THR A 32 -1.98 7.62 4.44
CA THR A 32 -1.69 9.05 4.44
C THR A 32 -0.85 9.44 3.22
N PHE A 33 0.24 8.72 2.98
CA PHE A 33 1.13 9.03 1.86
C PHE A 33 0.45 8.77 0.51
N LEU A 34 -0.32 7.70 0.40
CA LEU A 34 -1.04 7.40 -0.83
C LEU A 34 -2.03 8.51 -1.18
N LEU A 35 -2.85 8.92 -0.22
CA LEU A 35 -3.87 9.94 -0.46
C LEU A 35 -3.27 11.33 -0.66
N LYS A 36 -2.14 11.62 -0.03
CA LYS A 36 -1.44 12.88 -0.25
C LYS A 36 -0.98 13.01 -1.71
N SER A 37 -0.48 11.93 -2.28
CA SER A 37 -0.02 11.93 -3.67
C SER A 37 -1.17 11.72 -4.67
N SER A 38 -2.14 10.90 -4.30
CA SER A 38 -3.23 10.47 -5.18
C SER A 38 -4.57 10.52 -4.44
N PRO A 39 -5.14 11.74 -4.29
CA PRO A 39 -6.37 11.90 -3.50
C PRO A 39 -7.58 11.13 -4.03
N ASP A 40 -7.56 10.77 -5.31
CA ASP A 40 -8.63 10.03 -5.98
C ASP A 40 -8.42 8.52 -5.98
N ALA A 41 -7.42 8.01 -5.29
CA ALA A 41 -7.17 6.57 -5.20
C ALA A 41 -8.33 5.87 -4.49
N LYS A 42 -8.77 4.76 -5.07
CA LYS A 42 -9.81 3.91 -4.46
C LYS A 42 -9.14 2.89 -3.57
N VAL A 43 -9.42 2.95 -2.29
CA VAL A 43 -8.73 2.11 -1.30
C VAL A 43 -9.75 1.38 -0.44
N THR A 44 -9.56 0.09 -0.26
CA THR A 44 -10.26 -0.70 0.76
C THR A 44 -9.23 -1.11 1.79
N MET A 45 -9.57 -0.96 3.06
CA MET A 45 -8.74 -1.42 4.17
C MET A 45 -9.48 -2.48 4.96
N VAL A 46 -8.79 -3.56 5.31
CA VAL A 46 -9.37 -4.65 6.09
C VAL A 46 -8.55 -4.83 7.36
N SER A 47 -9.21 -4.73 8.51
CA SER A 47 -8.59 -4.93 9.83
C SER A 47 -9.69 -5.06 10.88
N PRO A 48 -9.45 -5.82 11.96
CA PRO A 48 -10.40 -5.86 13.08
C PRO A 48 -10.58 -4.50 13.76
N MET A 49 -9.55 -3.65 13.73
CA MET A 49 -9.57 -2.32 14.35
C MET A 49 -8.84 -1.31 13.47
N PHE A 50 -9.27 -0.06 13.54
CA PHE A 50 -8.63 1.05 12.83
C PHE A 50 -8.34 2.18 13.81
N ARG A 51 -7.20 2.87 13.59
CA ARG A 51 -6.87 4.07 14.35
C ARG A 51 -7.82 5.21 13.99
N GLU A 52 -8.00 6.14 14.94
CA GLU A 52 -8.88 7.30 14.72
C GLU A 52 -8.44 8.13 13.51
N GLY A 53 -7.13 8.29 13.31
CA GLY A 53 -6.61 9.02 12.15
C GLY A 53 -6.97 8.36 10.83
N THR A 54 -6.98 7.04 10.78
CA THR A 54 -7.40 6.28 9.61
C THR A 54 -8.90 6.49 9.33
N ILE A 55 -9.71 6.46 10.37
CA ILE A 55 -11.15 6.69 10.24
C ILE A 55 -11.42 8.10 9.71
N ALA A 56 -10.67 9.10 10.21
CA ALA A 56 -10.80 10.47 9.74
C ALA A 56 -10.41 10.62 8.26
N LEU A 57 -9.32 9.97 7.86
CA LEU A 57 -8.88 9.98 6.46
C LEU A 57 -9.91 9.31 5.55
N ALA A 58 -10.51 8.23 6.00
CA ALA A 58 -11.50 7.48 5.21
C ALA A 58 -12.73 8.33 4.89
N LYS A 59 -13.08 9.27 5.77
CA LYS A 59 -14.23 10.16 5.54
C LYS A 59 -13.98 11.19 4.46
N LYS A 60 -12.72 11.47 4.13
CA LYS A 60 -12.34 12.52 3.19
C LYS A 60 -12.07 12.01 1.78
N GLY A 61 -11.88 10.72 1.61
CA GLY A 61 -11.48 10.15 0.33
C GLY A 61 -12.34 8.97 -0.10
N CYS A 62 -11.90 8.30 -1.14
CA CYS A 62 -12.55 7.09 -1.65
C CYS A 62 -12.04 5.86 -0.91
N VAL A 63 -12.18 5.85 0.40
CA VAL A 63 -11.66 4.80 1.28
C VAL A 63 -12.81 4.06 1.94
N THR A 64 -12.82 2.74 1.82
CA THR A 64 -13.78 1.86 2.48
C THR A 64 -13.07 1.08 3.58
N LEU A 65 -13.60 1.15 4.79
CA LEU A 65 -13.07 0.41 5.93
C LEU A 65 -13.93 -0.83 6.18
N VAL A 66 -13.29 -2.00 6.24
CA VAL A 66 -13.95 -3.27 6.51
C VAL A 66 -13.39 -3.83 7.81
N LYS A 67 -14.22 -3.93 8.85
CA LYS A 67 -13.82 -4.52 10.13
C LYS A 67 -13.91 -6.03 10.03
N ASP A 68 -12.79 -6.67 9.77
CA ASP A 68 -12.68 -8.11 9.62
C ASP A 68 -11.23 -8.53 9.70
N ILE A 69 -10.99 -9.81 9.93
CA ILE A 69 -9.67 -10.39 9.74
C ILE A 69 -9.43 -10.59 8.25
N TYR A 70 -8.17 -10.77 7.86
CA TYR A 70 -7.85 -10.99 6.46
C TYR A 70 -8.44 -12.31 5.97
N HIS A 71 -9.05 -12.28 4.78
CA HIS A 71 -9.49 -13.44 4.02
C HIS A 71 -9.08 -13.27 2.56
N LYS A 72 -8.74 -14.36 1.90
CA LYS A 72 -8.35 -14.35 0.49
C LYS A 72 -9.40 -13.71 -0.42
N LYS A 73 -10.68 -13.80 -0.05
CA LYS A 73 -11.78 -13.20 -0.82
C LYS A 73 -11.63 -11.71 -1.04
N TYR A 74 -10.90 -11.01 -0.13
CA TYR A 74 -10.69 -9.57 -0.24
C TYR A 74 -9.76 -9.18 -1.38
N LEU A 75 -9.01 -10.13 -1.93
CA LEU A 75 -8.16 -9.87 -3.09
C LEU A 75 -8.94 -9.72 -4.38
N GLN A 76 -10.18 -10.20 -4.41
CA GLN A 76 -10.98 -10.17 -5.64
C GLN A 76 -11.21 -8.74 -6.10
N GLY A 77 -10.87 -8.47 -7.37
CA GLY A 77 -11.03 -7.14 -7.95
C GLY A 77 -9.96 -6.14 -7.54
N ARG A 78 -8.93 -6.54 -6.78
CA ARG A 78 -7.84 -5.65 -6.36
C ARG A 78 -6.66 -5.78 -7.31
N HIS A 79 -5.95 -4.68 -7.51
CA HIS A 79 -4.77 -4.64 -8.37
C HIS A 79 -3.48 -4.56 -7.56
N ILE A 80 -3.50 -3.79 -6.48
CA ILE A 80 -2.33 -3.48 -5.65
C ILE A 80 -2.69 -3.72 -4.19
N VAL A 81 -1.86 -4.51 -3.51
CA VAL A 81 -2.11 -4.93 -2.13
C VAL A 81 -0.93 -4.55 -1.26
N VAL A 82 -1.22 -3.98 -0.10
CA VAL A 82 -0.21 -3.61 0.90
C VAL A 82 -0.54 -4.33 2.21
N ALA A 83 0.37 -5.17 2.68
CA ALA A 83 0.21 -5.89 3.95
C ALA A 83 1.01 -5.17 5.02
N THR A 84 0.33 -4.75 6.10
CA THR A 84 0.92 -3.91 7.14
C THR A 84 0.63 -4.42 8.54
N THR A 85 0.18 -5.66 8.70
CA THR A 85 -0.20 -6.16 10.03
C THR A 85 1.05 -6.39 10.88
N ASP A 86 0.86 -6.47 12.20
CA ASP A 86 1.92 -6.83 13.12
C ASP A 86 2.04 -8.35 13.32
N ILE A 87 1.35 -9.12 12.50
CA ILE A 87 1.39 -10.58 12.53
C ILE A 87 2.09 -11.06 11.26
N PRO A 88 3.38 -11.46 11.34
CA PRO A 88 4.15 -11.83 10.16
C PRO A 88 3.52 -12.95 9.32
N GLU A 89 2.88 -13.91 9.97
CA GLU A 89 2.24 -15.04 9.29
C GLU A 89 1.10 -14.57 8.38
N ILE A 90 0.34 -13.58 8.80
CA ILE A 90 -0.73 -12.99 7.98
C ILE A 90 -0.12 -12.27 6.79
N ASN A 91 0.92 -11.49 6.99
CA ASN A 91 1.58 -10.76 5.92
C ASN A 91 2.14 -11.71 4.84
N VAL A 92 2.74 -12.81 5.27
CA VAL A 92 3.26 -13.82 4.34
C VAL A 92 2.13 -14.52 3.60
N GLN A 93 1.01 -14.78 4.28
CA GLN A 93 -0.17 -15.39 3.63
C GLN A 93 -0.74 -14.45 2.57
N VAL A 94 -0.81 -13.14 2.86
CA VAL A 94 -1.25 -12.16 1.87
C VAL A 94 -0.33 -12.18 0.66
N TRP A 95 0.99 -12.22 0.89
CA TRP A 95 1.96 -12.32 -0.20
C TRP A 95 1.73 -13.57 -1.05
N ALA A 96 1.59 -14.73 -0.41
CA ALA A 96 1.39 -15.98 -1.12
C ALA A 96 0.11 -15.98 -1.95
N ASP A 97 -0.98 -15.44 -1.38
CA ASP A 97 -2.25 -15.33 -2.09
C ASP A 97 -2.15 -14.39 -3.28
N CYS A 98 -1.41 -13.28 -3.13
CA CYS A 98 -1.18 -12.33 -4.22
C CYS A 98 -0.35 -12.95 -5.33
N ARG A 99 0.69 -13.75 -4.99
CA ARG A 99 1.48 -14.47 -6.01
C ARG A 99 0.60 -15.39 -6.83
N ALA A 100 -0.29 -16.13 -6.16
CA ALA A 100 -1.17 -17.08 -6.82
C ALA A 100 -2.17 -16.39 -7.76
N GLU A 101 -2.56 -15.16 -7.48
CA GLU A 101 -3.55 -14.43 -8.26
C GLU A 101 -2.95 -13.31 -9.12
N ALA A 102 -1.63 -13.26 -9.22
CA ALA A 102 -0.90 -12.27 -10.03
C ALA A 102 -1.25 -10.82 -9.65
N LYS A 103 -1.35 -10.55 -8.35
CA LYS A 103 -1.54 -9.20 -7.82
C LYS A 103 -0.19 -8.62 -7.41
N LEU A 104 -0.02 -7.30 -7.55
CA LEU A 104 1.15 -6.63 -7.01
C LEU A 104 1.03 -6.49 -5.50
N VAL A 105 2.09 -6.81 -4.77
CA VAL A 105 2.05 -6.78 -3.31
C VAL A 105 3.29 -6.10 -2.73
N ASN A 106 3.08 -5.37 -1.65
CA ASN A 106 4.12 -4.79 -0.81
C ASN A 106 3.85 -5.25 0.62
N VAL A 107 4.78 -5.99 1.20
CA VAL A 107 4.74 -6.32 2.62
C VAL A 107 5.64 -5.31 3.34
N ALA A 108 5.06 -4.50 4.19
CA ALA A 108 5.76 -3.40 4.86
C ALA A 108 7.00 -3.92 5.60
N ASP A 109 8.12 -3.24 5.41
CA ASP A 109 9.40 -3.53 6.04
C ASP A 109 9.97 -4.91 5.74
N ASN A 110 9.53 -5.53 4.65
CA ASN A 110 9.99 -6.88 4.29
C ASN A 110 10.29 -6.96 2.79
N PRO A 111 11.43 -6.42 2.32
CA PRO A 111 11.76 -6.33 0.90
C PRO A 111 11.62 -7.62 0.10
N PRO A 112 12.00 -8.82 0.62
CA PRO A 112 11.83 -10.05 -0.15
C PRO A 112 10.39 -10.36 -0.57
N TYR A 113 9.41 -9.77 0.11
CA TYR A 113 7.99 -9.96 -0.19
C TYR A 113 7.36 -8.73 -0.84
N CYS A 114 8.17 -7.91 -1.50
CA CYS A 114 7.68 -6.71 -2.17
C CYS A 114 7.91 -6.78 -3.67
N ASP A 115 6.86 -6.49 -4.44
CA ASP A 115 6.95 -6.34 -5.89
C ASP A 115 7.26 -4.90 -6.28
N PHE A 116 7.03 -3.96 -5.37
CA PHE A 116 7.25 -2.54 -5.59
C PHE A 116 7.54 -1.88 -4.25
N TYR A 117 8.11 -0.68 -4.33
CA TYR A 117 8.34 0.15 -3.16
C TYR A 117 7.62 1.48 -3.35
N MET A 118 7.15 2.02 -2.22
CA MET A 118 6.56 3.36 -2.18
C MET A 118 7.64 4.32 -1.65
N GLY A 119 8.33 4.97 -2.57
CA GLY A 119 9.42 5.89 -2.22
C GLY A 119 8.94 7.29 -1.89
N GLY A 120 9.90 8.20 -1.73
CA GLY A 120 9.62 9.62 -1.53
C GLY A 120 9.03 10.24 -2.78
N ILE A 121 8.03 11.11 -2.60
CA ILE A 121 7.34 11.76 -3.71
C ILE A 121 7.27 13.25 -3.44
N VAL A 122 7.58 14.05 -4.46
CA VAL A 122 7.39 15.49 -4.45
C VAL A 122 6.40 15.84 -5.55
N THR A 123 5.39 16.63 -5.20
CA THR A 123 4.41 17.10 -6.16
C THR A 123 4.41 18.61 -6.18
N LYS A 124 4.53 19.20 -7.37
CA LYS A 124 4.39 20.65 -7.56
C LYS A 124 3.62 20.90 -8.85
N GLY A 125 2.38 21.37 -8.71
CA GLY A 125 1.49 21.54 -9.85
C GLY A 125 1.31 20.23 -10.60
N ASN A 126 1.71 20.21 -11.85
CA ASN A 126 1.56 19.05 -12.74
C ASN A 126 2.83 18.17 -12.77
N VAL A 127 3.81 18.45 -11.93
CA VAL A 127 5.07 17.71 -11.90
C VAL A 127 5.14 16.83 -10.68
N LYS A 128 5.46 15.56 -10.88
CA LYS A 128 5.76 14.61 -9.81
C LYS A 128 7.14 14.04 -9.98
N ILE A 129 7.88 13.99 -8.87
CA ILE A 129 9.20 13.37 -8.81
C ILE A 129 9.15 12.27 -7.77
N ALA A 130 9.51 11.06 -8.17
CA ALA A 130 9.57 9.93 -7.25
C ALA A 130 11.04 9.47 -7.14
N ILE A 131 11.47 9.19 -5.93
CA ILE A 131 12.85 8.81 -5.64
C ILE A 131 12.86 7.43 -4.99
N SER A 132 13.73 6.56 -5.51
CA SER A 132 13.91 5.23 -4.95
C SER A 132 15.36 5.05 -4.53
N THR A 133 15.56 4.46 -3.35
CA THR A 133 16.88 4.04 -2.89
C THR A 133 16.98 2.51 -2.84
N ASN A 134 16.09 1.83 -3.57
CA ASN A 134 16.02 0.37 -3.62
C ASN A 134 15.74 -0.26 -2.26
N GLY A 135 14.91 0.41 -1.46
CA GLY A 135 14.59 -0.06 -0.11
C GLY A 135 15.69 0.15 0.91
N LYS A 136 16.75 0.88 0.55
CA LYS A 136 17.92 1.06 1.43
C LYS A 136 17.77 2.20 2.42
N SER A 137 17.02 3.24 2.06
CA SER A 137 16.85 4.42 2.91
C SER A 137 15.42 4.94 2.79
N PRO A 138 14.57 4.71 3.78
CA PRO A 138 13.18 5.16 3.70
C PRO A 138 13.02 6.67 3.94
N THR A 139 14.06 7.37 4.37
CA THR A 139 13.99 8.77 4.75
C THR A 139 14.58 9.73 3.72
N THR A 140 14.72 9.32 2.51
CA THR A 140 15.32 10.12 1.44
C THR A 140 14.56 11.38 1.10
#